data_3070e2b0e0c88592ea3c94289fba864e
#
_entry.id   3070e2b0e0c88592ea3c94289fba864e
#
_cell.length_a   1.000
_cell.length_b   1.000
_cell.length_c   1.000
_cell.angle_alpha   90.00
_cell.angle_beta   90.00
_cell.angle_gamma   90.00
#
_symmetry.space_group_name_H-M   'P 1'
#
loop_
_entity.id
_entity.type
_entity.pdbx_description
1 polymer ?
#
loop_
_entity_poly.entity_id
_entity_poly.type
_entity_poly.pdbx_seq_one_letter_code
_entity_poly.pdbx_strand_id
1 'polypeptide(L)'
;WTTGKRASNVDADYVVRWTVKSRPTGMMVKEKPGTMANRPPLTDAIVVAISRLVDDSQTEKREPTHSDIEFQIDQAKLASADPGRLNNKPIGKSKRMRGTLSWALSNNPRAGESLVSGLISTVQGYGGFRPTSSNYCGSEAITNLITVFAAQGWDLSLDGSLQPRVLSSLTGKALTSALQAYADRAQRGSLDSPLLAGTAKDLLEATAAHVLVEKWGSYPSTSNFPTLLGQAFTALGFATPSEPVVAGEPAQKRMERAAYDLGCALNALRNKEGTGHGRPWISSITSAQASFSIESMGNIASLMLDALT
;
A
#
# COMPACT_ATOMS: atom_id res chain seq x y z
N TRP A 1 24.45 -56.70 37.74
CA TRP A 1 25.49 -57.07 36.80
C TRP A 1 25.39 -56.19 35.59
N THR A 2 26.12 -55.19 35.59
CA THR A 2 27.41 -54.89 34.92
C THR A 2 27.23 -54.43 33.48
N THR A 3 27.55 -53.16 33.32
CA THR A 3 28.54 -52.56 32.40
C THR A 3 28.17 -52.64 30.94
N GLY A 4 28.31 -51.61 30.14
CA GLY A 4 29.11 -50.41 30.17
C GLY A 4 29.48 -50.01 28.73
N LYS A 5 29.78 -48.73 28.52
CA LYS A 5 30.59 -48.14 27.43
C LYS A 5 29.92 -47.91 26.08
N ARG A 6 29.81 -46.62 25.73
CA ARG A 6 30.74 -45.65 25.06
C ARG A 6 30.84 -45.82 23.56
N ALA A 7 30.39 -44.78 22.93
CA ALA A 7 31.15 -43.86 22.02
C ALA A 7 31.44 -44.36 20.61
N SER A 8 31.13 -43.68 19.61
CA SER A 8 31.93 -42.65 18.91
C SER A 8 31.35 -42.34 17.53
N ASN A 9 31.32 -41.07 17.25
CA ASN A 9 31.61 -40.42 15.98
C ASN A 9 31.84 -41.32 14.76
N VAL A 10 31.27 -40.93 13.62
CA VAL A 10 32.03 -40.58 12.41
C VAL A 10 31.16 -39.78 11.44
N ASP A 11 31.72 -38.68 10.99
CA ASP A 11 31.33 -37.86 9.86
C ASP A 11 31.12 -38.69 8.59
N ALA A 12 30.18 -38.26 7.77
CA ALA A 12 30.22 -38.58 6.35
C ALA A 12 29.61 -37.40 5.55
N ASP A 13 30.51 -36.60 4.99
CA ASP A 13 30.26 -35.65 3.92
C ASP A 13 29.44 -36.27 2.79
N TYR A 14 28.26 -35.69 2.51
CA TYR A 14 27.57 -35.88 1.24
C TYR A 14 27.72 -34.64 0.38
N VAL A 15 28.81 -34.62 -0.41
CA VAL A 15 28.99 -33.72 -1.55
C VAL A 15 28.06 -34.22 -2.68
N VAL A 16 26.94 -33.52 -2.89
CA VAL A 16 26.12 -33.74 -4.09
C VAL A 16 26.68 -32.94 -5.23
N ARG A 17 27.40 -33.60 -6.13
CA ARG A 17 27.85 -33.10 -7.44
C ARG A 17 26.66 -32.93 -8.36
N TRP A 18 26.31 -31.69 -8.72
CA TRP A 18 25.34 -31.40 -9.78
C TRP A 18 26.05 -31.44 -11.13
N THR A 19 25.77 -32.47 -11.92
CA THR A 19 26.12 -32.53 -13.35
C THR A 19 25.12 -31.70 -14.14
N VAL A 20 25.67 -30.70 -14.84
CA VAL A 20 24.94 -29.88 -15.81
C VAL A 20 24.55 -30.75 -17.00
N LYS A 21 23.25 -31.02 -17.19
CA LYS A 21 22.69 -31.50 -18.44
C LYS A 21 22.08 -30.34 -19.23
N SER A 22 22.48 -30.29 -20.50
CA SER A 22 22.14 -29.32 -21.52
C SER A 22 20.63 -29.04 -21.68
N ARG A 23 20.33 -27.73 -21.96
CA ARG A 23 19.00 -27.15 -22.20
C ARG A 23 18.24 -27.77 -23.35
N PRO A 24 16.91 -27.90 -23.25
CA PRO A 24 16.02 -27.77 -24.40
C PRO A 24 15.50 -26.32 -24.51
N THR A 25 15.50 -25.85 -25.73
CA THR A 25 14.98 -24.56 -26.21
C THR A 25 13.48 -24.49 -25.97
N GLY A 26 13.03 -23.47 -25.27
CA GLY A 26 11.59 -23.25 -25.02
C GLY A 26 11.34 -22.62 -23.63
N MET A 27 12.07 -21.55 -23.29
CA MET A 27 11.89 -20.89 -22.02
C MET A 27 10.81 -19.82 -22.18
N MET A 28 9.56 -20.20 -21.75
CA MET A 28 8.63 -19.18 -21.25
C MET A 28 9.37 -18.38 -20.19
N VAL A 29 9.61 -17.11 -20.47
CA VAL A 29 10.08 -16.15 -19.47
C VAL A 29 8.97 -16.07 -18.42
N LYS A 30 9.13 -16.80 -17.32
CA LYS A 30 8.39 -16.50 -16.09
C LYS A 30 8.81 -15.10 -15.70
N GLU A 31 7.97 -14.13 -15.94
CA GLU A 31 8.09 -12.83 -15.30
C GLU A 31 8.32 -13.07 -13.80
N LYS A 32 9.45 -12.56 -13.31
CA LYS A 32 9.65 -12.45 -11.86
C LYS A 32 8.40 -11.72 -11.34
N PRO A 33 7.77 -12.15 -10.24
CA PRO A 33 6.76 -11.36 -9.58
C PRO A 33 7.43 -10.03 -9.19
N GLY A 34 7.26 -9.03 -10.06
CA GLY A 34 7.71 -7.68 -9.82
C GLY A 34 7.04 -7.19 -8.55
N THR A 35 7.79 -6.55 -7.73
CA THR A 35 7.46 -5.78 -6.54
C THR A 35 6.14 -5.00 -6.72
N MET A 36 5.01 -5.64 -6.43
CA MET A 36 3.65 -5.06 -6.58
C MET A 36 3.29 -4.08 -5.45
N ALA A 37 4.23 -3.81 -4.55
CA ALA A 37 3.99 -3.07 -3.30
C ALA A 37 3.98 -1.55 -3.44
N ASN A 38 4.25 -0.99 -4.62
CA ASN A 38 4.60 0.43 -4.73
C ASN A 38 3.82 1.16 -5.83
N ARG A 39 2.51 0.96 -5.92
CA ARG A 39 1.67 1.71 -6.85
C ARG A 39 0.91 2.81 -6.13
N PRO A 40 0.84 4.03 -6.68
CA PRO A 40 0.08 5.12 -6.09
C PRO A 40 -1.41 4.78 -6.12
N PRO A 41 -2.18 5.18 -5.10
CA PRO A 41 -3.62 4.94 -5.06
C PRO A 41 -4.33 5.69 -6.18
N LEU A 42 -5.50 5.19 -6.61
CA LEU A 42 -6.39 5.89 -7.51
C LEU A 42 -7.59 6.43 -6.71
N THR A 43 -7.82 7.74 -6.78
CA THR A 43 -8.97 8.45 -6.19
C THR A 43 -9.48 9.50 -7.17
N ASP A 44 -10.71 10.00 -6.96
CA ASP A 44 -11.27 11.08 -7.80
C ASP A 44 -10.34 12.30 -7.86
N ALA A 45 -9.74 12.68 -6.74
CA ALA A 45 -8.80 13.80 -6.68
C ALA A 45 -7.56 13.55 -7.56
N ILE A 46 -7.01 12.31 -7.52
CA ILE A 46 -5.87 11.91 -8.37
C ILE A 46 -6.30 11.87 -9.83
N VAL A 47 -7.49 11.36 -10.17
CA VAL A 47 -8.03 11.38 -11.54
C VAL A 47 -8.05 12.80 -12.09
N VAL A 48 -8.56 13.75 -11.32
CA VAL A 48 -8.63 15.17 -11.74
C VAL A 48 -7.22 15.76 -11.88
N ALA A 49 -6.33 15.55 -10.91
CA ALA A 49 -4.98 16.12 -10.90
C ALA A 49 -4.12 15.58 -12.07
N ILE A 50 -4.16 14.26 -12.32
CA ILE A 50 -3.48 13.63 -13.45
C ILE A 50 -4.03 14.12 -14.79
N SER A 51 -5.35 14.30 -14.90
CA SER A 51 -5.96 14.83 -16.13
C SER A 51 -5.49 16.25 -16.44
N ARG A 52 -5.30 17.09 -15.42
CA ARG A 52 -4.73 18.44 -15.56
C ARG A 52 -3.25 18.43 -15.89
N LEU A 53 -2.49 17.46 -15.38
CA LEU A 53 -1.07 17.33 -15.65
C LEU A 53 -0.77 17.18 -17.16
N VAL A 54 -1.63 16.50 -17.91
CA VAL A 54 -1.49 16.27 -19.35
C VAL A 54 -2.30 17.26 -20.20
N ASP A 55 -2.98 18.21 -19.57
CA ASP A 55 -3.79 19.20 -20.30
C ASP A 55 -2.87 20.21 -21.01
N ASP A 56 -3.02 20.30 -22.33
CA ASP A 56 -2.34 21.27 -23.17
C ASP A 56 -3.33 22.11 -24.01
N SER A 57 -4.61 22.12 -23.60
CA SER A 57 -5.67 22.81 -24.35
C SER A 57 -5.52 24.35 -24.37
N GLN A 58 -4.80 24.90 -23.41
CA GLN A 58 -4.56 26.33 -23.25
C GLN A 58 -3.10 26.73 -23.56
N THR A 59 -2.28 25.80 -24.02
CA THR A 59 -0.83 25.99 -24.24
C THR A 59 -0.44 25.42 -25.59
N GLU A 60 0.81 25.63 -26.01
CA GLU A 60 1.38 24.86 -27.11
C GLU A 60 1.31 23.36 -26.82
N LYS A 61 1.12 22.58 -27.91
CA LYS A 61 1.11 21.12 -27.80
C LYS A 61 2.43 20.64 -27.20
N ARG A 62 2.34 19.82 -26.16
CA ARG A 62 3.50 19.24 -25.46
C ARG A 62 3.38 17.73 -25.34
N GLU A 63 4.49 17.10 -25.04
CA GLU A 63 4.53 15.68 -24.67
C GLU A 63 3.92 15.46 -23.25
N PRO A 64 3.33 14.30 -22.99
CA PRO A 64 3.17 13.14 -23.89
C PRO A 64 2.16 13.37 -25.01
N THR A 65 2.40 12.76 -26.17
CA THR A 65 1.47 12.78 -27.31
C THR A 65 0.23 11.93 -27.03
N HIS A 66 -0.77 11.99 -27.94
CA HIS A 66 -1.90 11.06 -27.90
C HIS A 66 -1.48 9.59 -28.06
N SER A 67 -0.42 9.33 -28.83
CA SER A 67 0.14 7.99 -29.02
C SER A 67 0.84 7.46 -27.76
N ASP A 68 1.56 8.34 -27.03
CA ASP A 68 2.17 7.97 -25.75
C ASP A 68 1.13 7.64 -24.70
N ILE A 69 0.07 8.46 -24.64
CA ILE A 69 -1.07 8.22 -23.73
C ILE A 69 -1.74 6.88 -24.09
N GLU A 70 -1.94 6.61 -25.38
CA GLU A 70 -2.51 5.33 -25.86
C GLU A 70 -1.66 4.15 -25.45
N PHE A 71 -0.34 4.25 -25.62
CA PHE A 71 0.59 3.23 -25.20
C PHE A 71 0.48 2.94 -23.68
N GLN A 72 0.41 3.99 -22.84
CA GLN A 72 0.26 3.82 -21.39
C GLN A 72 -1.09 3.17 -21.02
N ILE A 73 -2.18 3.54 -21.71
CA ILE A 73 -3.50 2.93 -21.52
C ILE A 73 -3.46 1.44 -21.87
N ASP A 74 -2.78 1.06 -22.96
CA ASP A 74 -2.61 -0.33 -23.37
C ASP A 74 -1.77 -1.13 -22.38
N GLN A 75 -0.67 -0.58 -21.90
CA GLN A 75 0.17 -1.20 -20.89
C GLN A 75 -0.61 -1.45 -19.57
N ALA A 76 -1.50 -0.54 -19.23
CA ALA A 76 -2.39 -0.69 -18.09
C ALA A 76 -3.60 -1.64 -18.36
N LYS A 77 -3.75 -2.17 -19.57
CA LYS A 77 -4.88 -3.03 -19.99
C LYS A 77 -6.24 -2.32 -19.89
N LEU A 78 -6.27 -1.04 -20.20
CA LEU A 78 -7.47 -0.18 -20.15
C LEU A 78 -7.94 0.24 -21.54
N ALA A 79 -7.51 -0.42 -22.61
CA ALA A 79 -7.88 -0.10 -23.99
C ALA A 79 -9.40 -0.03 -24.23
N SER A 80 -10.17 -0.91 -23.58
CA SER A 80 -11.64 -0.94 -23.67
C SER A 80 -12.34 0.22 -22.94
N ALA A 81 -11.62 0.92 -22.09
CA ALA A 81 -12.11 2.08 -21.34
C ALA A 81 -11.65 3.42 -21.94
N ASP A 82 -10.88 3.39 -23.03
CA ASP A 82 -10.30 4.58 -23.64
C ASP A 82 -11.33 5.32 -24.52
N PRO A 83 -11.80 6.53 -24.10
CA PRO A 83 -12.73 7.31 -24.91
C PRO A 83 -12.16 7.75 -26.26
N GLY A 84 -10.83 7.77 -26.41
CA GLY A 84 -10.17 8.08 -27.68
C GLY A 84 -10.37 7.01 -28.74
N ARG A 85 -10.63 5.77 -28.32
CA ARG A 85 -10.95 4.63 -29.22
C ARG A 85 -12.45 4.40 -29.39
N LEU A 86 -13.23 4.70 -28.35
CA LEU A 86 -14.68 4.46 -28.37
C LEU A 86 -15.44 5.51 -29.18
N ASN A 87 -14.90 6.72 -29.29
CA ASN A 87 -15.55 7.83 -29.97
C ASN A 87 -14.76 8.18 -31.23
N ASN A 88 -15.40 8.11 -32.39
CA ASN A 88 -14.80 8.55 -33.67
C ASN A 88 -14.57 10.08 -33.79
N LYS A 89 -14.54 10.79 -32.67
CA LYS A 89 -14.31 12.24 -32.62
C LYS A 89 -13.00 12.54 -31.88
N PRO A 90 -12.24 13.54 -32.33
CA PRO A 90 -11.07 14.00 -31.62
C PRO A 90 -11.42 14.35 -30.16
N ILE A 91 -10.64 13.86 -29.24
CA ILE A 91 -10.79 14.12 -27.80
C ILE A 91 -9.48 14.69 -27.26
N GLY A 92 -9.55 15.76 -26.45
CA GLY A 92 -8.36 16.31 -25.79
C GLY A 92 -7.77 15.35 -24.74
N LYS A 93 -6.47 15.44 -24.51
CA LYS A 93 -5.70 14.55 -23.60
C LYS A 93 -6.30 14.50 -22.19
N SER A 94 -6.65 15.66 -21.63
CA SER A 94 -7.27 15.79 -20.32
C SER A 94 -8.58 15.01 -20.21
N LYS A 95 -9.49 15.19 -21.18
CA LYS A 95 -10.77 14.47 -21.23
C LYS A 95 -10.57 12.96 -21.43
N ARG A 96 -9.62 12.57 -22.29
CA ARG A 96 -9.26 11.18 -22.52
C ARG A 96 -8.80 10.51 -21.24
N MET A 97 -7.83 11.11 -20.55
CA MET A 97 -7.31 10.58 -19.28
C MET A 97 -8.38 10.54 -18.20
N ARG A 98 -9.16 11.62 -18.06
CA ARG A 98 -10.23 11.64 -17.06
C ARG A 98 -11.25 10.53 -17.28
N GLY A 99 -11.70 10.31 -18.51
CA GLY A 99 -12.65 9.25 -18.85
C GLY A 99 -12.09 7.87 -18.54
N THR A 100 -10.86 7.58 -18.99
CA THR A 100 -10.20 6.29 -18.75
C THR A 100 -9.99 6.02 -17.26
N LEU A 101 -9.46 6.98 -16.50
CA LEU A 101 -9.19 6.82 -15.07
C LEU A 101 -10.47 6.77 -14.23
N SER A 102 -11.53 7.54 -14.58
CA SER A 102 -12.82 7.45 -13.88
C SER A 102 -13.47 6.08 -14.09
N TRP A 103 -13.40 5.53 -15.30
CA TRP A 103 -13.85 4.16 -15.56
C TRP A 103 -13.04 3.16 -14.74
N ALA A 104 -11.70 3.30 -14.73
CA ALA A 104 -10.81 2.43 -13.98
C ALA A 104 -11.09 2.48 -12.47
N LEU A 105 -11.34 3.66 -11.91
CA LEU A 105 -11.66 3.84 -10.49
C LEU A 105 -12.87 2.99 -10.07
N SER A 106 -13.88 2.90 -10.93
CA SER A 106 -15.10 2.15 -10.64
C SER A 106 -15.02 0.66 -10.97
N ASN A 107 -14.20 0.26 -11.95
CA ASN A 107 -14.24 -1.10 -12.52
C ASN A 107 -12.94 -1.88 -12.36
N ASN A 108 -11.78 -1.21 -12.39
CA ASN A 108 -10.46 -1.83 -12.24
C ASN A 108 -9.44 -0.85 -11.65
N PRO A 109 -9.54 -0.52 -10.35
CA PRO A 109 -8.66 0.45 -9.70
C PRO A 109 -7.16 0.15 -9.89
N ARG A 110 -6.76 -1.12 -9.86
CA ARG A 110 -5.36 -1.52 -10.06
C ARG A 110 -4.80 -1.16 -11.43
N ALA A 111 -5.59 -1.35 -12.47
CA ALA A 111 -5.20 -0.95 -13.82
C ALA A 111 -5.04 0.57 -13.88
N GLY A 112 -5.93 1.31 -13.21
CA GLY A 112 -5.84 2.76 -13.08
C GLY A 112 -4.59 3.22 -12.31
N GLU A 113 -4.23 2.56 -11.20
CA GLU A 113 -2.99 2.81 -10.45
C GLU A 113 -1.75 2.58 -11.33
N SER A 114 -1.75 1.54 -12.16
CA SER A 114 -0.67 1.28 -13.11
C SER A 114 -0.57 2.38 -14.16
N LEU A 115 -1.71 2.85 -14.68
CA LEU A 115 -1.78 3.94 -15.65
C LEU A 115 -1.25 5.25 -15.04
N VAL A 116 -1.62 5.56 -13.80
CA VAL A 116 -1.12 6.75 -13.09
C VAL A 116 0.40 6.71 -12.96
N SER A 117 0.97 5.58 -12.50
CA SER A 117 2.43 5.40 -12.41
C SER A 117 3.13 5.57 -13.74
N GLY A 118 2.63 4.89 -14.78
CA GLY A 118 3.20 4.93 -16.12
C GLY A 118 3.17 6.35 -16.71
N LEU A 119 2.06 7.06 -16.50
CA LEU A 119 1.90 8.42 -17.02
C LEU A 119 2.83 9.42 -16.32
N ILE A 120 2.97 9.36 -14.98
CA ILE A 120 3.90 10.22 -14.24
C ILE A 120 5.33 9.98 -14.75
N SER A 121 5.75 8.72 -14.90
CA SER A 121 7.06 8.37 -15.42
C SER A 121 7.27 8.89 -16.85
N THR A 122 6.25 8.82 -17.70
CA THR A 122 6.30 9.33 -19.07
C THR A 122 6.45 10.87 -19.09
N VAL A 123 5.63 11.57 -18.30
CA VAL A 123 5.72 13.03 -18.16
C VAL A 123 7.08 13.45 -17.61
N GLN A 124 7.61 12.72 -16.62
CA GLN A 124 8.95 12.93 -16.06
C GLN A 124 10.02 12.76 -17.14
N GLY A 125 9.96 11.68 -17.92
CA GLY A 125 10.88 11.40 -19.02
C GLY A 125 10.94 12.51 -20.07
N TYR A 126 9.79 13.10 -20.41
CA TYR A 126 9.72 14.25 -21.32
C TYR A 126 10.06 15.60 -20.68
N GLY A 127 10.44 15.61 -19.40
CA GLY A 127 10.81 16.82 -18.69
C GLY A 127 9.63 17.68 -18.23
N GLY A 128 8.44 17.09 -18.09
CA GLY A 128 7.24 17.82 -17.67
C GLY A 128 7.31 18.42 -16.26
N PHE A 129 8.22 17.93 -15.43
CA PHE A 129 8.50 18.46 -14.09
C PHE A 129 9.64 19.48 -14.04
N ARG A 130 10.35 19.75 -15.15
CA ARG A 130 11.48 20.69 -15.18
C ARG A 130 11.02 22.07 -15.69
N PRO A 131 11.14 23.12 -14.89
CA PRO A 131 10.68 24.48 -15.29
C PRO A 131 11.32 25.01 -16.58
N THR A 132 12.52 24.55 -16.93
CA THR A 132 13.25 24.97 -18.14
C THR A 132 12.89 24.17 -19.38
N SER A 133 12.03 23.16 -19.26
CA SER A 133 11.61 22.30 -20.37
C SER A 133 10.44 22.94 -21.13
N SER A 134 10.42 22.84 -22.45
CA SER A 134 9.27 23.19 -23.29
C SER A 134 8.01 22.33 -22.96
N ASN A 135 8.19 21.17 -22.34
CA ASN A 135 7.12 20.29 -21.92
C ASN A 135 6.67 20.50 -20.46
N TYR A 136 7.14 21.59 -19.81
CA TYR A 136 6.79 21.88 -18.41
C TYR A 136 5.29 21.97 -18.19
N CYS A 137 4.78 21.18 -17.24
CA CYS A 137 3.35 21.09 -16.95
C CYS A 137 2.78 22.28 -16.18
N GLY A 138 3.65 23.19 -15.71
CA GLY A 138 3.29 24.33 -14.89
C GLY A 138 3.28 24.03 -13.38
N SER A 139 3.68 25.04 -12.60
CA SER A 139 3.83 24.91 -11.13
C SER A 139 2.50 24.58 -10.45
N GLU A 140 1.39 25.17 -10.91
CA GLU A 140 0.07 24.93 -10.32
C GLU A 140 -0.35 23.46 -10.44
N ALA A 141 -0.24 22.87 -11.64
CA ALA A 141 -0.61 21.48 -11.88
C ALA A 141 0.25 20.52 -11.05
N ILE A 142 1.56 20.78 -10.96
CA ILE A 142 2.50 19.98 -10.17
C ILE A 142 2.22 20.11 -8.67
N THR A 143 2.04 21.33 -8.16
CA THR A 143 1.75 21.55 -6.72
C THR A 143 0.43 20.92 -6.31
N ASN A 144 -0.60 21.02 -7.14
CA ASN A 144 -1.87 20.34 -6.89
C ASN A 144 -1.69 18.82 -6.85
N LEU A 145 -0.93 18.24 -7.79
CA LEU A 145 -0.66 16.82 -7.82
C LEU A 145 0.12 16.36 -6.58
N ILE A 146 1.14 17.11 -6.15
CA ILE A 146 1.88 16.85 -4.89
C ILE A 146 0.93 16.84 -3.70
N THR A 147 0.06 17.84 -3.59
CA THR A 147 -0.92 17.95 -2.49
C THR A 147 -1.87 16.76 -2.45
N VAL A 148 -2.38 16.35 -3.61
CA VAL A 148 -3.31 15.22 -3.71
C VAL A 148 -2.64 13.90 -3.36
N PHE A 149 -1.39 13.67 -3.78
CA PHE A 149 -0.64 12.48 -3.40
C PHE A 149 -0.27 12.48 -1.92
N ALA A 150 0.11 13.63 -1.37
CA ALA A 150 0.42 13.77 0.05
C ALA A 150 -0.76 13.38 0.94
N ALA A 151 -1.99 13.78 0.55
CA ALA A 151 -3.23 13.37 1.23
C ALA A 151 -3.51 11.86 1.17
N GLN A 152 -2.84 11.13 0.26
CA GLN A 152 -2.95 9.69 0.13
C GLN A 152 -1.72 8.94 0.69
N GLY A 153 -0.86 9.61 1.47
CA GLY A 153 0.34 9.02 2.06
C GLY A 153 1.44 8.70 1.03
N TRP A 154 1.53 9.53 -0.02
CA TRP A 154 2.57 9.42 -1.04
C TRP A 154 3.29 10.75 -1.19
N ASP A 155 4.59 10.69 -1.39
CA ASP A 155 5.43 11.85 -1.67
C ASP A 155 5.75 11.87 -3.17
N LEU A 156 5.29 12.93 -3.85
CA LEU A 156 5.69 13.28 -5.20
C LEU A 156 6.64 14.48 -5.08
N SER A 157 7.88 14.29 -5.49
CA SER A 157 8.88 15.36 -5.48
C SER A 157 8.73 16.27 -6.72
N LEU A 158 9.34 17.46 -6.66
CA LEU A 158 9.28 18.44 -7.74
C LEU A 158 9.90 17.94 -9.04
N ASP A 159 10.74 16.92 -9.01
CA ASP A 159 11.33 16.27 -10.18
C ASP A 159 10.44 15.16 -10.79
N GLY A 160 9.29 14.87 -10.17
CA GLY A 160 8.36 13.83 -10.60
C GLY A 160 8.61 12.45 -10.00
N SER A 161 9.55 12.33 -9.07
CA SER A 161 9.80 11.06 -8.36
C SER A 161 8.66 10.79 -7.38
N LEU A 162 8.01 9.64 -7.51
CA LEU A 162 6.86 9.23 -6.70
C LEU A 162 7.21 8.03 -5.83
N GLN A 163 7.00 8.16 -4.53
CA GLN A 163 7.29 7.12 -3.54
C GLN A 163 6.31 7.14 -2.37
N PRO A 164 6.08 6.02 -1.69
CA PRO A 164 5.32 6.03 -0.45
C PRO A 164 6.02 6.93 0.57
N ARG A 165 5.21 7.68 1.33
CA ARG A 165 5.73 8.54 2.39
C ARG A 165 6.42 7.71 3.46
N VAL A 166 7.63 8.10 3.81
CA VAL A 166 8.41 7.44 4.87
C VAL A 166 7.91 7.92 6.23
N LEU A 167 7.16 7.08 6.92
CA LEU A 167 6.55 7.44 8.22
C LEU A 167 7.59 7.74 9.31
N SER A 168 8.75 7.10 9.26
CA SER A 168 9.82 7.28 10.27
C SER A 168 10.42 8.68 10.32
N SER A 169 10.21 9.50 9.29
CA SER A 169 10.67 10.90 9.26
C SER A 169 9.61 11.90 9.75
N LEU A 170 8.40 11.44 10.03
CA LEU A 170 7.27 12.27 10.43
C LEU A 170 7.05 12.18 11.96
N THR A 171 6.57 13.27 12.55
CA THR A 171 6.21 13.35 13.96
C THR A 171 4.94 14.18 14.16
N GLY A 172 4.30 14.06 15.32
CA GLY A 172 3.12 14.84 15.70
C GLY A 172 2.01 14.79 14.64
N LYS A 173 1.37 15.92 14.38
CA LYS A 173 0.22 16.02 13.45
C LYS A 173 0.53 15.52 12.03
N ALA A 174 1.76 15.67 11.54
CA ALA A 174 2.13 15.19 10.21
C ALA A 174 2.12 13.66 10.15
N LEU A 175 2.59 12.99 11.19
CA LEU A 175 2.53 11.54 11.31
C LEU A 175 1.08 11.06 11.49
N THR A 176 0.28 11.71 12.34
CA THR A 176 -1.16 11.41 12.48
C THR A 176 -1.87 11.44 11.13
N SER A 177 -1.70 12.52 10.36
CA SER A 177 -2.34 12.65 9.04
C SER A 177 -1.86 11.59 8.04
N ALA A 178 -0.59 11.22 8.06
CA ALA A 178 -0.06 10.18 7.20
C ALA A 178 -0.61 8.79 7.59
N LEU A 179 -0.67 8.47 8.87
CA LEU A 179 -1.25 7.22 9.37
C LEU A 179 -2.74 7.13 9.03
N GLN A 180 -3.49 8.23 9.17
CA GLN A 180 -4.91 8.29 8.76
C GLN A 180 -5.08 7.98 7.28
N ALA A 181 -4.25 8.57 6.41
CA ALA A 181 -4.29 8.27 4.97
C ALA A 181 -3.98 6.79 4.66
N TYR A 182 -3.13 6.13 5.45
CA TYR A 182 -2.90 4.69 5.33
C TYR A 182 -4.10 3.87 5.84
N ALA A 183 -4.73 4.28 6.95
CA ALA A 183 -5.93 3.64 7.47
C ALA A 183 -7.09 3.71 6.48
N ASP A 184 -7.34 4.88 5.89
CA ASP A 184 -8.36 5.07 4.85
C ASP A 184 -8.15 4.17 3.62
N ARG A 185 -6.89 3.93 3.23
CA ARG A 185 -6.59 2.99 2.14
C ARG A 185 -6.87 1.55 2.53
N ALA A 186 -6.50 1.16 3.76
CA ALA A 186 -6.77 -0.17 4.28
C ALA A 186 -8.28 -0.44 4.35
N GLN A 187 -9.08 0.55 4.78
CA GLN A 187 -10.55 0.46 4.83
C GLN A 187 -11.19 0.27 3.45
N ARG A 188 -10.62 0.83 2.39
CA ARG A 188 -11.14 0.67 1.01
C ARG A 188 -10.94 -0.71 0.42
N GLY A 189 -10.27 -1.59 1.13
CA GLY A 189 -9.94 -2.93 0.70
C GLY A 189 -9.00 -2.97 -0.50
N SER A 190 -8.12 -3.92 -0.54
CA SER A 190 -7.30 -4.17 -1.71
C SER A 190 -7.27 -5.65 -2.01
N LEU A 191 -7.34 -6.00 -3.28
CA LEU A 191 -7.46 -7.38 -3.75
C LEU A 191 -6.14 -8.19 -3.71
N ASP A 192 -5.00 -7.61 -3.26
CA ASP A 192 -3.70 -8.30 -3.15
C ASP A 192 -3.42 -8.80 -1.74
N SER A 193 -4.00 -9.94 -1.45
CA SER A 193 -4.09 -10.56 -0.14
C SER A 193 -2.80 -10.75 0.66
N PRO A 194 -1.67 -11.23 0.13
CA PRO A 194 -0.52 -11.56 0.96
C PRO A 194 0.36 -10.36 1.34
N LEU A 195 0.49 -9.41 0.42
CA LEU A 195 1.33 -8.22 0.61
C LEU A 195 0.70 -7.21 1.55
N LEU A 196 -0.62 -7.12 1.50
CA LEU A 196 -1.40 -6.17 2.26
C LEU A 196 -1.56 -6.56 3.73
N ALA A 197 -1.59 -7.85 4.03
CA ALA A 197 -1.60 -8.32 5.41
C ALA A 197 -0.33 -7.88 6.18
N GLY A 198 0.82 -7.82 5.51
CA GLY A 198 2.05 -7.25 6.08
C GLY A 198 1.93 -5.76 6.35
N THR A 199 1.52 -5.00 5.34
CA THR A 199 1.37 -3.53 5.42
C THR A 199 0.31 -3.10 6.44
N ALA A 200 -0.80 -3.84 6.56
CA ALA A 200 -1.84 -3.54 7.52
C ALA A 200 -1.39 -3.77 8.98
N LYS A 201 -0.59 -4.81 9.24
CA LYS A 201 0.05 -4.99 10.55
C LYS A 201 0.99 -3.84 10.87
N ASP A 202 1.84 -3.46 9.92
CA ASP A 202 2.80 -2.40 10.09
C ASP A 202 2.10 -1.05 10.35
N LEU A 203 0.93 -0.82 9.72
CA LEU A 203 0.06 0.32 10.01
C LEU A 203 -0.42 0.31 11.46
N LEU A 204 -0.98 -0.80 11.93
CA LEU A 204 -1.55 -0.87 13.27
C LEU A 204 -0.46 -0.78 14.35
N GLU A 205 0.71 -1.37 14.10
CA GLU A 205 1.88 -1.28 14.97
C GLU A 205 2.44 0.16 15.02
N ALA A 206 2.57 0.82 13.88
CA ALA A 206 2.99 2.22 13.79
C ALA A 206 1.99 3.16 14.45
N THR A 207 0.67 2.90 14.30
CA THR A 207 -0.38 3.68 14.95
C THR A 207 -0.31 3.53 16.47
N ALA A 208 -0.16 2.31 16.99
CA ALA A 208 -0.03 2.07 18.41
C ALA A 208 1.22 2.76 19.00
N ALA A 209 2.36 2.67 18.34
CA ALA A 209 3.59 3.35 18.73
C ALA A 209 3.41 4.89 18.73
N HIS A 210 2.76 5.43 17.71
CA HIS A 210 2.46 6.85 17.60
C HIS A 210 1.57 7.34 18.75
N VAL A 211 0.48 6.63 19.04
CA VAL A 211 -0.39 6.93 20.19
C VAL A 211 0.39 6.99 21.49
N LEU A 212 1.29 6.03 21.74
CA LEU A 212 2.10 6.01 22.95
C LEU A 212 3.09 7.18 23.01
N VAL A 213 3.71 7.54 21.90
CA VAL A 213 4.58 8.71 21.82
C VAL A 213 3.81 9.99 22.14
N GLU A 214 2.62 10.18 21.56
CA GLU A 214 1.80 11.38 21.78
C GLU A 214 1.23 11.45 23.22
N LYS A 215 0.83 10.31 23.81
CA LYS A 215 0.23 10.28 25.16
C LYS A 215 1.27 10.17 26.28
N TRP A 216 2.37 9.43 26.07
CA TRP A 216 3.35 9.08 27.10
C TRP A 216 4.78 9.58 26.80
N GLY A 217 5.01 10.17 25.64
CA GLY A 217 6.32 10.70 25.21
C GLY A 217 7.29 9.65 24.67
N SER A 218 7.00 8.36 24.83
CA SER A 218 7.82 7.26 24.30
C SER A 218 7.02 5.96 24.21
N TYR A 219 7.55 4.97 23.47
CA TYR A 219 6.99 3.62 23.43
C TYR A 219 8.08 2.56 23.57
N PRO A 220 7.76 1.37 24.12
CA PRO A 220 8.73 0.29 24.27
C PRO A 220 8.90 -0.46 22.93
N SER A 221 9.98 -0.16 22.22
CA SER A 221 10.27 -0.70 20.87
C SER A 221 10.50 -2.23 20.84
N THR A 222 10.73 -2.86 22.00
CA THR A 222 10.93 -4.32 22.13
C THR A 222 9.67 -5.08 22.51
N SER A 223 8.54 -4.38 22.73
CA SER A 223 7.27 -5.03 23.07
C SER A 223 6.73 -5.85 21.91
N ASN A 224 6.13 -7.00 22.23
CA ASN A 224 5.35 -7.72 21.24
C ASN A 224 4.06 -6.97 20.88
N PHE A 225 3.50 -7.28 19.73
CA PHE A 225 2.33 -6.58 19.19
C PHE A 225 1.13 -6.52 20.15
N PRO A 226 0.67 -7.62 20.80
CA PRO A 226 -0.44 -7.53 21.76
C PRO A 226 -0.18 -6.58 22.92
N THR A 227 1.04 -6.57 23.46
CA THR A 227 1.43 -5.65 24.54
C THR A 227 1.41 -4.21 24.05
N LEU A 228 1.98 -3.93 22.87
CA LEU A 228 2.03 -2.60 22.29
C LEU A 228 0.61 -2.06 22.04
N LEU A 229 -0.26 -2.89 21.43
CA LEU A 229 -1.66 -2.52 21.17
C LEU A 229 -2.43 -2.28 22.47
N GLY A 230 -2.26 -3.15 23.47
CA GLY A 230 -2.92 -3.00 24.78
C GLY A 230 -2.51 -1.73 25.49
N GLN A 231 -1.23 -1.38 25.48
CA GLN A 231 -0.74 -0.11 26.04
C GLN A 231 -1.32 1.10 25.32
N ALA A 232 -1.42 1.06 23.99
CA ALA A 232 -2.02 2.14 23.21
C ALA A 232 -3.52 2.28 23.50
N PHE A 233 -4.26 1.17 23.63
CA PHE A 233 -5.66 1.18 24.05
C PHE A 233 -5.82 1.80 25.45
N THR A 234 -4.99 1.39 26.39
CA THR A 234 -4.99 1.96 27.76
C THR A 234 -4.67 3.45 27.73
N ALA A 235 -3.70 3.90 26.94
CA ALA A 235 -3.33 5.32 26.81
C ALA A 235 -4.48 6.18 26.23
N LEU A 236 -5.36 5.58 25.42
CA LEU A 236 -6.57 6.22 24.88
C LEU A 236 -7.79 6.09 25.83
N GLY A 237 -7.67 5.37 26.94
CA GLY A 237 -8.80 5.08 27.84
C GLY A 237 -9.77 4.03 27.28
N PHE A 238 -9.36 3.25 26.28
CA PHE A 238 -10.14 2.14 25.74
C PHE A 238 -10.05 0.91 26.66
N ALA A 239 -11.14 0.15 26.73
CA ALA A 239 -11.17 -1.09 27.49
C ALA A 239 -10.36 -2.18 26.79
N THR A 240 -9.63 -2.96 27.58
CA THR A 240 -8.90 -4.15 27.14
C THR A 240 -9.43 -5.40 27.82
N PRO A 241 -9.20 -6.62 27.29
CA PRO A 241 -9.61 -7.87 27.93
C PRO A 241 -9.02 -8.10 29.31
N SER A 242 -7.93 -7.41 29.66
CA SER A 242 -7.32 -7.48 31.00
C SER A 242 -8.13 -6.76 32.08
N GLU A 243 -9.07 -5.89 31.69
CA GLU A 243 -9.94 -5.21 32.62
C GLU A 243 -11.21 -6.05 32.87
N PRO A 244 -11.64 -6.21 34.13
CA PRO A 244 -12.83 -6.98 34.44
C PRO A 244 -14.09 -6.32 33.83
N VAL A 245 -14.97 -7.14 33.29
CA VAL A 245 -16.27 -6.66 32.80
C VAL A 245 -17.15 -6.30 34.00
N VAL A 246 -17.63 -5.06 34.04
CA VAL A 246 -18.53 -4.57 35.09
C VAL A 246 -19.98 -4.71 34.63
N ALA A 247 -20.87 -5.15 35.54
CA ALA A 247 -22.28 -5.26 35.23
C ALA A 247 -22.87 -3.87 34.86
N GLY A 248 -23.55 -3.81 33.70
CA GLY A 248 -24.12 -2.56 33.18
C GLY A 248 -23.11 -1.64 32.47
N GLU A 249 -21.91 -2.13 32.15
CA GLU A 249 -20.96 -1.35 31.36
C GLU A 249 -21.52 -0.93 29.99
N PRO A 250 -21.12 0.23 29.43
CA PRO A 250 -21.54 0.68 28.12
C PRO A 250 -21.13 -0.32 27.02
N ALA A 251 -22.01 -0.51 26.02
CA ALA A 251 -21.71 -1.39 24.86
C ALA A 251 -20.43 -1.00 24.11
N GLN A 252 -20.04 0.28 24.17
CA GLN A 252 -18.80 0.78 23.64
C GLN A 252 -17.57 0.06 24.23
N LYS A 253 -17.54 -0.21 25.55
CA LYS A 253 -16.42 -0.94 26.19
C LYS A 253 -16.30 -2.37 25.69
N ARG A 254 -17.41 -3.01 25.36
CA ARG A 254 -17.43 -4.34 24.74
C ARG A 254 -16.88 -4.28 23.30
N MET A 255 -17.22 -3.22 22.55
CA MET A 255 -16.69 -3.00 21.20
C MET A 255 -15.18 -2.76 21.24
N GLU A 256 -14.69 -1.97 22.19
CA GLU A 256 -13.27 -1.69 22.36
C GLU A 256 -12.48 -2.99 22.63
N ARG A 257 -12.94 -3.85 23.56
CA ARG A 257 -12.34 -5.17 23.82
C ARG A 257 -12.35 -6.06 22.57
N ALA A 258 -13.48 -6.09 21.85
CA ALA A 258 -13.58 -6.88 20.62
C ALA A 258 -12.62 -6.36 19.53
N ALA A 259 -12.42 -5.05 19.41
CA ALA A 259 -11.46 -4.45 18.49
C ALA A 259 -10.01 -4.83 18.86
N TYR A 260 -9.67 -4.83 20.15
CA TYR A 260 -8.37 -5.30 20.62
C TYR A 260 -8.15 -6.79 20.27
N ASP A 261 -9.11 -7.65 20.61
CA ASP A 261 -9.03 -9.10 20.33
C ASP A 261 -8.93 -9.38 18.83
N LEU A 262 -9.70 -8.64 18.02
CA LEU A 262 -9.63 -8.73 16.58
C LEU A 262 -8.25 -8.32 16.07
N GLY A 263 -7.67 -7.21 16.53
CA GLY A 263 -6.33 -6.79 16.17
C GLY A 263 -5.27 -7.85 16.49
N CYS A 264 -5.34 -8.46 17.67
CA CYS A 264 -4.46 -9.54 18.08
C CYS A 264 -4.64 -10.80 17.21
N ALA A 265 -5.88 -11.19 16.89
CA ALA A 265 -6.20 -12.33 16.05
C ALA A 265 -5.69 -12.14 14.61
N LEU A 266 -5.86 -10.94 14.05
CA LEU A 266 -5.37 -10.58 12.72
C LEU A 266 -3.85 -10.59 12.65
N ASN A 267 -3.16 -10.10 13.70
CA ASN A 267 -1.71 -10.21 13.79
C ASN A 267 -1.24 -11.68 13.86
N ALA A 268 -1.92 -12.53 14.63
CA ALA A 268 -1.62 -13.97 14.71
C ALA A 268 -1.84 -14.65 13.34
N LEU A 269 -2.93 -14.33 12.64
CA LEU A 269 -3.23 -14.82 11.29
C LEU A 269 -2.12 -14.42 10.30
N ARG A 270 -1.70 -13.16 10.31
CA ARG A 270 -0.60 -12.66 9.48
C ARG A 270 0.71 -13.40 9.77
N ASN A 271 1.04 -13.60 11.03
CA ASN A 271 2.28 -14.29 11.41
C ASN A 271 2.29 -15.75 10.95
N LYS A 272 1.12 -16.40 10.91
CA LYS A 272 0.96 -17.78 10.46
C LYS A 272 0.92 -17.92 8.94
N GLU A 273 0.17 -17.03 8.26
CA GLU A 273 -0.17 -17.13 6.83
C GLU A 273 0.56 -16.12 5.94
N GLY A 274 1.26 -15.14 6.52
CA GLY A 274 1.93 -14.07 5.79
C GLY A 274 3.09 -14.56 4.92
N THR A 275 3.33 -13.92 3.79
CA THR A 275 4.36 -14.23 2.80
C THR A 275 5.79 -13.86 3.22
N GLY A 276 6.05 -13.65 4.52
CA GLY A 276 7.38 -13.33 5.03
C GLY A 276 8.41 -14.41 4.69
N HIS A 277 9.40 -14.02 3.90
CA HIS A 277 10.66 -14.71 3.66
C HIS A 277 10.62 -16.25 3.47
N GLY A 278 10.41 -16.68 2.22
CA GLY A 278 10.80 -18.02 1.78
C GLY A 278 9.95 -19.19 2.29
N ARG A 279 8.71 -18.98 2.69
CA ARG A 279 7.83 -20.10 3.07
C ARG A 279 7.40 -20.90 1.85
N PRO A 280 7.56 -22.22 1.85
CA PRO A 280 7.31 -23.07 0.68
C PRO A 280 5.83 -23.44 0.45
N TRP A 281 4.88 -22.93 1.26
CA TRP A 281 3.46 -23.26 1.15
C TRP A 281 2.61 -22.08 0.67
N ILE A 282 1.51 -22.43 0.01
CA ILE A 282 0.50 -21.47 -0.44
C ILE A 282 -0.35 -21.07 0.79
N SER A 283 -0.64 -19.78 0.92
CA SER A 283 -1.53 -19.26 1.98
C SER A 283 -2.91 -19.91 1.89
N SER A 284 -3.46 -20.34 3.03
CA SER A 284 -4.81 -20.90 3.13
C SER A 284 -5.91 -19.84 3.24
N ILE A 285 -5.54 -18.54 3.26
CA ILE A 285 -6.46 -17.42 3.41
C ILE A 285 -7.17 -17.15 2.08
N THR A 286 -8.50 -17.08 2.11
CA THR A 286 -9.31 -16.64 0.95
C THR A 286 -9.17 -15.14 0.73
N SER A 287 -9.46 -14.68 -0.50
CA SER A 287 -9.46 -13.24 -0.82
C SER A 287 -10.42 -12.45 0.09
N ALA A 288 -11.57 -13.00 0.44
CA ALA A 288 -12.53 -12.38 1.35
C ALA A 288 -11.96 -12.23 2.77
N GLN A 289 -11.28 -13.25 3.29
CA GLN A 289 -10.63 -13.18 4.61
C GLN A 289 -9.48 -12.17 4.62
N ALA A 290 -8.74 -12.07 3.51
CA ALA A 290 -7.67 -11.10 3.39
C ALA A 290 -8.20 -9.67 3.34
N SER A 291 -9.23 -9.39 2.51
CA SER A 291 -9.88 -8.07 2.48
C SER A 291 -10.42 -7.69 3.85
N PHE A 292 -11.18 -8.59 4.50
CA PHE A 292 -11.69 -8.38 5.85
C PHE A 292 -10.57 -8.05 6.85
N SER A 293 -9.44 -8.74 6.77
CA SER A 293 -8.30 -8.52 7.68
C SER A 293 -7.72 -7.12 7.51
N ILE A 294 -7.54 -6.67 6.27
CA ILE A 294 -6.97 -5.37 5.95
C ILE A 294 -7.91 -4.24 6.36
N GLU A 295 -9.19 -4.35 5.99
CA GLU A 295 -10.23 -3.38 6.34
C GLU A 295 -10.38 -3.24 7.85
N SER A 296 -10.38 -4.38 8.57
CA SER A 296 -10.47 -4.39 10.03
C SER A 296 -9.27 -3.71 10.70
N MET A 297 -8.05 -3.95 10.22
CA MET A 297 -6.85 -3.26 10.75
C MET A 297 -6.90 -1.77 10.46
N GLY A 298 -7.37 -1.35 9.27
CA GLY A 298 -7.61 0.04 8.94
C GLY A 298 -8.65 0.70 9.85
N ASN A 299 -9.76 0.01 10.14
CA ASN A 299 -10.80 0.50 11.04
C ASN A 299 -10.29 0.66 12.48
N ILE A 300 -9.48 -0.29 12.99
CA ILE A 300 -8.90 -0.20 14.33
C ILE A 300 -7.88 0.95 14.38
N ALA A 301 -7.05 1.14 13.36
CA ALA A 301 -6.11 2.25 13.28
C ALA A 301 -6.84 3.61 13.27
N SER A 302 -7.89 3.76 12.45
CA SER A 302 -8.73 4.97 12.44
C SER A 302 -9.34 5.25 13.81
N LEU A 303 -9.94 4.25 14.45
CA LEU A 303 -10.54 4.38 15.78
C LEU A 303 -9.52 4.94 16.81
N MET A 304 -8.26 4.46 16.73
CA MET A 304 -7.20 4.92 17.63
C MET A 304 -6.75 6.35 17.29
N LEU A 305 -6.63 6.69 16.02
CA LEU A 305 -6.19 8.03 15.56
C LEU A 305 -7.26 9.09 15.85
N ASP A 306 -8.53 8.76 15.65
CA ASP A 306 -9.66 9.66 15.95
C ASP A 306 -9.75 9.97 17.45
N ALA A 307 -9.44 8.99 18.32
CA ALA A 307 -9.40 9.19 19.78
C ALA A 307 -8.13 9.92 20.26
N LEU A 308 -7.12 10.07 19.41
CA LEU A 308 -5.90 10.81 19.71
C LEU A 308 -6.09 12.32 19.53
N THR A 309 -6.97 12.73 18.60
CA THR A 309 -7.26 14.14 18.26
C THR A 309 -8.25 14.75 19.24
#